data_faf76e3b683ebda55e1d6e98e01abecf
#
_entry.id   faf76e3b683ebda55e1d6e98e01abecf
#
_cell.length_a   1.000
_cell.length_b   1.000
_cell.length_c   1.000
_cell.angle_alpha   90.00
_cell.angle_beta   90.00
_cell.angle_gamma   90.00
#
_symmetry.space_group_name_H-M   'P 1'
#
loop_
_entity.id
_entity.type
_entity.pdbx_description
1 polymer ?
#
loop_
_entity_poly.entity_id
_entity_poly.type
_entity_poly.pdbx_seq_one_letter_code
_entity_poly.pdbx_strand_id
1 'polypeptide(L)'
;MTGLRVVTPAVCQHALAVMGTAGMYETSGDWLFDVGVPGKSGIAGGIVAVSPGKGGLGTFSPLLDRAGNSVRGQLAARHLSRTLGLSLFASREQRPSPSAQNGPGPRRPQRKSLSM
;
A
#
# COMPACT_ATOMS: atom_id res chain seq x y z
N MET A 1 -17.28 7.54 9.47
CA MET A 1 -17.93 7.10 8.21
C MET A 1 -19.42 6.88 8.49
N THR A 2 -20.30 7.30 7.58
CA THR A 2 -21.77 7.28 7.78
C THR A 2 -22.39 5.88 7.73
N GLY A 3 -21.64 4.85 7.30
CA GLY A 3 -22.18 3.51 7.08
C GLY A 3 -23.17 3.39 5.91
N LEU A 4 -23.40 4.50 5.18
CA LEU A 4 -24.30 4.51 4.03
C LEU A 4 -23.64 3.83 2.83
N ARG A 5 -24.29 2.81 2.28
CA ARG A 5 -23.85 2.17 1.05
C ARG A 5 -24.27 3.02 -0.15
N VAL A 6 -23.29 3.52 -0.92
CA VAL A 6 -23.53 4.34 -2.11
C VAL A 6 -23.64 3.46 -3.37
N VAL A 7 -22.83 2.42 -3.48
CA VAL A 7 -22.81 1.47 -4.60
C VAL A 7 -22.72 0.04 -4.11
N THR A 8 -23.05 -0.91 -4.97
CA THR A 8 -22.95 -2.33 -4.63
C THR A 8 -21.48 -2.78 -4.56
N PRO A 9 -21.16 -3.85 -3.82
CA PRO A 9 -19.81 -4.41 -3.80
C PRO A 9 -19.29 -4.81 -5.18
N ALA A 10 -20.16 -5.33 -6.05
CA ALA A 10 -19.78 -5.68 -7.42
C ALA A 10 -19.36 -4.46 -8.24
N VAL A 11 -20.05 -3.34 -8.11
CA VAL A 11 -19.67 -2.08 -8.77
C VAL A 11 -18.30 -1.58 -8.26
N CYS A 12 -18.07 -1.62 -6.95
CA CYS A 12 -16.78 -1.27 -6.37
C CYS A 12 -15.65 -2.14 -6.93
N GLN A 13 -15.86 -3.45 -6.99
CA GLN A 13 -14.88 -4.41 -7.48
C GLN A 13 -14.50 -4.11 -8.94
N HIS A 14 -15.49 -3.91 -9.81
CA HIS A 14 -15.25 -3.59 -11.20
C HIS A 14 -14.60 -2.22 -11.40
N ALA A 15 -15.02 -1.21 -10.63
CA ALA A 15 -14.39 0.12 -10.68
C ALA A 15 -12.90 0.05 -10.30
N LEU A 16 -12.56 -0.67 -9.24
CA LEU A 16 -11.16 -0.86 -8.83
C LEU A 16 -10.34 -1.61 -9.87
N ALA A 17 -10.93 -2.63 -10.52
CA ALA A 17 -10.26 -3.36 -11.60
C ALA A 17 -9.95 -2.46 -12.80
N VAL A 18 -10.90 -1.62 -13.22
CA VAL A 18 -10.69 -0.65 -14.29
C VAL A 18 -9.66 0.41 -13.89
N MET A 19 -9.72 0.92 -12.66
CA MET A 19 -8.70 1.85 -12.15
C MET A 19 -7.31 1.23 -12.13
N GLY A 20 -7.19 -0.06 -11.83
CA GLY A 20 -5.91 -0.78 -11.82
C GLY A 20 -5.32 -0.95 -13.22
N THR A 21 -6.15 -1.14 -14.23
CA THR A 21 -5.70 -1.45 -15.60
C THR A 21 -5.65 -0.24 -16.54
N ALA A 22 -6.48 0.76 -16.32
CA ALA A 22 -6.66 1.87 -17.25
C ALA A 22 -6.84 3.24 -16.56
N GLY A 23 -6.56 3.36 -15.28
CA GLY A 23 -6.86 4.57 -14.50
C GLY A 23 -5.91 5.74 -14.73
N MET A 24 -4.71 5.49 -15.27
CA MET A 24 -3.63 6.47 -15.45
C MET A 24 -3.24 6.65 -16.92
N TYR A 25 -4.19 6.57 -17.81
CA TYR A 25 -3.98 6.68 -19.27
C TYR A 25 -2.92 5.68 -19.75
N GLU A 26 -2.03 6.09 -20.64
CA GLU A 26 -1.00 5.22 -21.23
C GLU A 26 -0.01 4.64 -20.20
N THR A 27 0.15 5.30 -19.04
CA THR A 27 1.10 4.90 -17.99
C THR A 27 0.44 4.13 -16.85
N SER A 28 -0.72 3.53 -17.09
CA SER A 28 -1.43 2.76 -16.07
C SER A 28 -0.62 1.57 -15.54
N GLY A 29 0.13 0.89 -16.40
CA GLY A 29 1.02 -0.20 -15.99
C GLY A 29 2.17 0.28 -15.11
N ASP A 30 2.79 1.40 -15.47
CA ASP A 30 3.88 2.01 -14.67
C ASP A 30 3.37 2.44 -13.29
N TRP A 31 2.18 3.02 -13.23
CA TRP A 31 1.53 3.37 -11.97
C TRP A 31 1.31 2.14 -11.08
N LEU A 32 0.78 1.08 -11.63
CA LEU A 32 0.52 -0.15 -10.87
C LEU A 32 1.82 -0.78 -10.37
N PHE A 33 2.89 -0.74 -11.19
CA PHE A 33 4.21 -1.18 -10.80
C PHE A 33 4.82 -0.32 -9.68
N ASP A 34 4.78 1.00 -9.82
CA ASP A 34 5.44 1.94 -8.90
C ASP A 34 4.67 2.18 -7.61
N VAL A 35 3.35 2.27 -7.69
CA VAL A 35 2.47 2.62 -6.56
C VAL A 35 1.71 1.41 -6.03
N GLY A 36 1.32 0.51 -6.90
CA GLY A 36 0.75 -0.80 -6.54
C GLY A 36 -0.68 -0.75 -6.02
N VAL A 37 -1.43 0.32 -6.27
CA VAL A 37 -2.83 0.45 -5.90
C VAL A 37 -3.66 0.97 -7.07
N PRO A 38 -4.95 0.60 -7.18
CA PRO A 38 -5.85 1.20 -8.14
C PRO A 38 -5.87 2.72 -8.01
N GLY A 39 -5.69 3.41 -9.13
CA GLY A 39 -5.68 4.86 -9.17
C GLY A 39 -6.42 5.41 -10.40
N LYS A 40 -6.93 6.62 -10.28
CA LYS A 40 -7.55 7.35 -11.38
C LYS A 40 -7.08 8.80 -11.39
N SER A 41 -6.58 9.23 -12.52
CA SER A 41 -6.15 10.62 -12.73
C SER A 41 -7.24 11.46 -13.39
N GLY A 42 -7.09 12.77 -13.20
CA GLY A 42 -7.89 13.78 -13.89
C GLY A 42 -6.99 14.84 -14.53
N ILE A 43 -7.38 15.30 -15.71
CA ILE A 43 -6.61 16.27 -16.51
C ILE A 43 -6.42 17.62 -15.81
N ALA A 44 -7.19 17.91 -14.77
CA ALA A 44 -7.00 19.09 -13.95
C ALA A 44 -5.86 18.97 -12.94
N GLY A 45 -5.23 17.80 -12.79
CA GLY A 45 -4.13 17.54 -11.86
C GLY A 45 -4.52 16.73 -10.63
N GLY A 46 -5.73 16.19 -10.58
CA GLY A 46 -6.18 15.31 -9.52
C GLY A 46 -5.74 13.86 -9.73
N ILE A 47 -5.47 13.15 -8.65
CA ILE A 47 -5.35 11.70 -8.62
C ILE A 47 -6.09 11.20 -7.39
N VAL A 48 -6.92 10.18 -7.56
CA VAL A 48 -7.48 9.40 -6.45
C VAL A 48 -6.93 7.98 -6.53
N ALA A 49 -6.60 7.42 -5.39
CA ALA A 49 -6.11 6.05 -5.29
C ALA A 49 -6.78 5.34 -4.11
N VAL A 50 -6.99 4.04 -4.24
CA VAL A 50 -7.66 3.24 -3.22
C VAL A 50 -6.81 2.02 -2.89
N SER A 51 -6.45 1.89 -1.62
CA SER A 51 -5.88 0.65 -1.08
C SER A 51 -6.99 -0.11 -0.37
N PRO A 52 -7.55 -1.18 -0.96
CA PRO A 52 -8.69 -1.91 -0.39
C PRO A 52 -8.41 -2.37 1.03
N GLY A 53 -9.36 -2.09 1.94
CA GLY A 53 -9.24 -2.42 3.35
C GLY A 53 -8.30 -1.53 4.18
N LYS A 54 -7.59 -0.59 3.55
CA LYS A 54 -6.65 0.32 4.24
C LYS A 54 -7.07 1.78 4.17
N GLY A 55 -7.46 2.27 3.00
CA GLY A 55 -7.90 3.65 2.86
C GLY A 55 -7.84 4.17 1.44
N GLY A 56 -8.11 5.46 1.31
CA GLY A 56 -8.03 6.19 0.06
C GLY A 56 -7.06 7.36 0.15
N LEU A 57 -6.50 7.73 -0.99
CA LEU A 57 -5.63 8.87 -1.16
C LEU A 57 -6.19 9.78 -2.26
N GLY A 58 -6.25 11.06 -1.99
CA GLY A 58 -6.52 12.09 -2.99
C GLY A 58 -5.36 13.08 -3.04
N THR A 59 -4.91 13.42 -4.24
CA THR A 59 -3.93 14.47 -4.47
C THR A 59 -4.43 15.45 -5.51
N PHE A 60 -4.01 16.68 -5.42
CA PHE A 60 -4.25 17.69 -6.44
C PHE A 60 -3.00 18.55 -6.61
N SER A 61 -2.42 18.50 -7.78
CA SER A 61 -1.30 19.34 -8.17
C SER A 61 -1.27 19.48 -9.69
N PRO A 62 -1.48 20.68 -10.24
CA PRO A 62 -1.25 20.94 -11.64
C PRO A 62 0.22 20.69 -12.00
N LEU A 63 0.59 20.76 -13.26
CA LEU A 63 1.75 20.26 -13.94
C LEU A 63 1.60 18.76 -14.19
N LEU A 64 1.13 18.51 -15.39
CA LEU A 64 0.93 17.17 -15.91
C LEU A 64 2.18 16.70 -16.64
N ASP A 65 2.42 15.40 -16.61
CA ASP A 65 3.40 14.77 -17.49
C ASP A 65 2.83 14.63 -18.93
N ARG A 66 3.60 14.03 -19.82
CA ARG A 66 3.21 13.81 -21.21
C ARG A 66 1.93 12.97 -21.35
N ALA A 67 1.69 12.04 -20.43
CA ALA A 67 0.50 11.20 -20.43
C ALA A 67 -0.75 11.91 -19.89
N GLY A 68 -0.60 13.08 -19.27
CA GLY A 68 -1.70 13.85 -18.70
C GLY A 68 -1.92 13.61 -17.21
N ASN A 69 -0.95 13.04 -16.51
CA ASN A 69 -1.02 12.76 -15.08
C ASN A 69 -0.21 13.77 -14.27
N SER A 70 -0.71 14.11 -13.08
CA SER A 70 0.00 14.98 -12.15
C SER A 70 1.37 14.42 -11.79
N VAL A 71 2.45 15.16 -12.05
CA VAL A 71 3.82 14.76 -11.72
C VAL A 71 3.99 14.64 -10.20
N ARG A 72 3.64 15.68 -9.46
CA ARG A 72 3.78 15.71 -8.00
C ARG A 72 2.82 14.75 -7.31
N GLY A 73 1.60 14.59 -7.85
CA GLY A 73 0.63 13.62 -7.33
C GLY A 73 1.14 12.18 -7.41
N GLN A 74 1.79 11.81 -8.50
CA GLN A 74 2.42 10.48 -8.65
C GLN A 74 3.57 10.28 -7.67
N LEU A 75 4.42 11.28 -7.47
CA LEU A 75 5.52 11.21 -6.51
C LEU A 75 5.01 11.06 -5.08
N ALA A 76 4.00 11.82 -4.70
CA ALA A 76 3.37 11.73 -3.37
C ALA A 76 2.73 10.35 -3.15
N ALA A 77 2.00 9.85 -4.13
CA ALA A 77 1.36 8.53 -4.04
C ALA A 77 2.38 7.40 -3.91
N ARG A 78 3.48 7.45 -4.66
CA ARG A 78 4.58 6.50 -4.56
C ARG A 78 5.21 6.51 -3.17
N HIS A 79 5.52 7.69 -2.65
CA HIS A 79 6.11 7.85 -1.33
C HIS A 79 5.18 7.28 -0.24
N LEU A 80 3.91 7.65 -0.26
CA LEU A 80 2.93 7.18 0.72
C LEU A 80 2.67 5.68 0.63
N SER A 81 2.59 5.14 -0.59
CA SER A 81 2.40 3.70 -0.78
C SER A 81 3.55 2.89 -0.19
N ARG A 82 4.78 3.32 -0.40
CA ARG A 82 5.97 2.66 0.15
C ARG A 82 6.07 2.80 1.66
N THR A 83 5.87 4.01 2.16
CA THR A 83 5.98 4.30 3.61
C THR A 83 4.90 3.61 4.43
N LEU A 84 3.67 3.53 3.92
CA LEU A 84 2.52 2.97 4.62
C LEU A 84 2.21 1.51 4.23
N GLY A 85 2.96 0.92 3.31
CA GLY A 85 2.73 -0.45 2.85
C GLY A 85 1.38 -0.64 2.17
N LEU A 86 0.99 0.30 1.29
CA LEU A 86 -0.34 0.31 0.68
C LEU A 86 -0.46 -0.58 -0.56
N SER A 87 0.67 -0.98 -1.17
CA SER A 87 0.67 -1.79 -2.39
C SER A 87 -0.10 -3.08 -2.20
N LEU A 88 -0.93 -3.45 -3.18
CA LEU A 88 -1.62 -4.74 -3.23
C LEU A 88 -0.65 -5.93 -3.30
N PHE A 89 0.56 -5.67 -3.79
CA PHE A 89 1.60 -6.68 -4.02
C PHE A 89 2.64 -6.75 -2.90
N ALA A 90 2.48 -5.93 -1.85
CA ALA A 90 3.39 -5.95 -0.72
C ALA A 90 3.26 -7.27 0.03
N SER A 91 4.37 -7.99 0.18
CA SER A 91 4.46 -9.14 1.06
C SER A 91 4.39 -8.67 2.51
N ARG A 92 3.54 -9.27 3.31
CA ARG A 92 3.62 -9.10 4.76
C ARG A 92 4.82 -9.88 5.25
N GLU A 93 5.82 -9.20 5.78
CA GLU A 93 6.77 -9.88 6.66
C GLU A 93 5.97 -10.52 7.81
N GLN A 94 6.10 -11.82 7.98
CA GLN A 94 5.56 -12.48 9.15
C GLN A 94 6.30 -11.90 10.36
N ARG A 95 5.63 -11.02 11.13
CA ARG A 95 6.11 -10.67 12.45
C ARG A 95 6.21 -11.96 13.26
N PRO A 96 7.37 -12.27 13.88
CA PRO A 96 7.46 -13.39 14.80
C PRO A 96 6.32 -13.27 15.80
N SER A 97 5.55 -14.35 16.00
CA SER A 97 4.48 -14.35 16.99
C SER A 97 5.07 -14.05 18.35
N PRO A 98 4.39 -13.31 19.26
CA PRO A 98 4.89 -12.99 20.59
C PRO A 98 5.31 -14.21 21.40
N SER A 99 4.74 -15.40 21.12
CA SER A 99 5.12 -16.67 21.74
C SER A 99 6.52 -17.19 21.34
N ALA A 100 7.11 -16.70 20.26
CA ALA A 100 8.45 -17.11 19.85
C ALA A 100 9.57 -16.38 20.63
N GLN A 101 9.23 -15.33 21.37
CA GLN A 101 10.21 -14.56 22.17
C GLN A 101 10.41 -15.09 23.59
N ASN A 102 9.62 -16.08 24.05
CA ASN A 102 9.71 -16.69 25.37
C ASN A 102 10.35 -18.09 25.34
N GLY A 103 11.30 -18.33 24.45
CA GLY A 103 12.13 -19.52 24.53
C GLY A 103 12.99 -19.48 25.82
N PRO A 104 13.24 -20.64 26.49
CA PRO A 104 14.08 -20.67 27.67
C PRO A 104 15.46 -20.09 27.32
N GLY A 105 15.86 -19.08 28.09
CA GLY A 105 17.17 -18.44 27.95
C GLY A 105 18.31 -19.47 28.10
N PRO A 106 19.51 -19.16 27.59
CA PRO A 106 20.63 -20.08 27.60
C PRO A 106 20.89 -20.51 29.04
N ARG A 107 20.88 -21.84 29.30
CA ARG A 107 21.19 -22.42 30.60
C ARG A 107 22.60 -21.98 30.97
N ARG A 108 22.77 -21.31 32.12
CA ARG A 108 24.07 -21.03 32.69
C ARG A 108 24.79 -22.34 32.93
N PRO A 109 26.08 -22.47 32.53
CA PRO A 109 26.88 -23.64 32.89
C PRO A 109 27.01 -23.73 34.39
N GLN A 110 26.60 -24.88 34.95
CA GLN A 110 26.82 -25.19 36.37
C GLN A 110 28.32 -25.27 36.63
N ARG A 111 28.83 -24.43 37.51
CA ARG A 111 30.17 -24.57 38.06
C ARG A 111 30.23 -25.90 38.83
N LYS A 112 31.02 -26.85 38.34
CA LYS A 112 31.43 -28.01 39.16
C LYS A 112 32.31 -27.47 40.27
N SER A 113 31.85 -27.60 41.53
CA SER A 113 32.71 -27.42 42.68
C SER A 113 33.71 -28.56 42.72
N LEU A 114 34.99 -28.25 42.55
CA LEU A 114 36.05 -29.15 42.91
C LEU A 114 36.15 -29.10 44.44
N SER A 115 35.68 -30.15 45.09
CA SER A 115 36.08 -30.45 46.49
C SER A 115 37.38 -31.25 46.44
N MET A 116 38.38 -30.68 47.06
CA MET A 116 39.57 -31.42 47.43
C MET A 116 39.25 -32.35 48.63
#